data_71cde9ac244f0ab74d852aeb9c1d5768
#
_entry.id   71cde9ac244f0ab74d852aeb9c1d5768
#
_cell.length_a   1.000
_cell.length_b   1.000
_cell.length_c   1.000
_cell.angle_alpha   90.00
_cell.angle_beta   90.00
_cell.angle_gamma   90.00
#
_symmetry.space_group_name_H-M   'P 1'
#
loop_
_entity.id
_entity.type
_entity.pdbx_description
1 polymer ?
#
loop_
_entity_poly.entity_id
_entity_poly.type
_entity_poly.pdbx_seq_one_letter_code
_entity_poly.pdbx_strand_id
1 'polypeptide(L)'
;IFAQSIMTTPVVIAQMIGKSGGTGVGAEILAGLSQNNWCNPSKPIYSIGLLVYILMIVFFAYFYTSITFNPLEISNNMKKQGGFIPGIRPGKPTSEYMTKILNYVVFIGAIGLICVTMVPIIFNGVFKASVSFGGTSIIIVVGVVIETIKQIESHMLVRNYKGFLND
;
A
#
# COMPACT_ATOMS: atom_id res chain seq x y z
N ILE A 1 4.20 4.61 1.19
CA ILE A 1 4.91 5.84 1.60
C ILE A 1 6.05 5.49 2.56
N PHE A 2 5.83 4.86 3.73
CA PHE A 2 6.87 4.56 4.72
C PHE A 2 8.04 3.73 4.16
N ALA A 3 7.76 2.65 3.42
CA ALA A 3 8.79 1.82 2.80
C ALA A 3 9.69 2.65 1.87
N GLN A 4 9.09 3.53 1.07
CA GLN A 4 9.81 4.42 0.18
C GLN A 4 10.65 5.45 0.96
N SER A 5 10.10 6.06 2.00
CA SER A 5 10.82 7.03 2.83
C SER A 5 12.04 6.40 3.52
N ILE A 6 11.91 5.20 4.04
CA ILE A 6 13.03 4.48 4.68
C ILE A 6 14.14 4.18 3.67
N MET A 7 13.79 3.80 2.44
CA MET A 7 14.77 3.51 1.40
C MET A 7 15.45 4.77 0.84
N THR A 8 14.73 5.90 0.75
CA THR A 8 15.28 7.13 0.19
C THR A 8 16.05 7.97 1.21
N THR A 9 15.73 7.89 2.50
CA THR A 9 16.38 8.67 3.57
C THR A 9 17.91 8.52 3.59
N PRO A 10 18.49 7.31 3.57
CA PRO A 10 19.95 7.13 3.54
C PRO A 10 20.60 7.75 2.31
N VAL A 11 19.92 7.68 1.17
CA VAL A 11 20.41 8.24 -0.11
C VAL A 11 20.44 9.77 -0.04
N VAL A 12 19.39 10.40 0.50
CA VAL A 12 19.32 11.85 0.67
C VAL A 12 20.36 12.35 1.66
N ILE A 13 20.54 11.66 2.78
CA ILE A 13 21.56 12.02 3.78
C ILE A 13 22.97 11.94 3.18
N ALA A 14 23.27 10.89 2.41
CA ALA A 14 24.56 10.76 1.75
C ALA A 14 24.81 11.85 0.70
N GLN A 15 23.78 12.28 -0.02
CA GLN A 15 23.85 13.42 -0.95
C GLN A 15 24.14 14.74 -0.21
N MET A 16 23.50 14.97 0.94
CA MET A 16 23.73 16.18 1.75
C MET A 16 25.15 16.24 2.33
N ILE A 17 25.74 15.09 2.69
CA ILE A 17 27.10 14.99 3.23
C ILE A 17 28.17 15.06 2.11
N GLY A 18 27.76 15.11 0.84
CA GLY A 18 28.68 15.14 -0.31
C GLY A 18 29.40 13.80 -0.60
N LYS A 19 28.95 12.69 0.03
CA LYS A 19 29.53 11.35 -0.15
C LYS A 19 28.88 10.52 -1.26
N SER A 20 28.01 11.11 -2.06
CA SER A 20 27.27 10.39 -3.13
C SER A 20 28.16 9.92 -4.31
N GLY A 21 29.40 10.38 -4.37
CA GLY A 21 30.38 10.02 -5.43
C GLY A 21 31.60 9.24 -4.95
N GLY A 22 31.64 8.75 -3.71
CA GLY A 22 32.76 7.99 -3.18
C GLY A 22 32.89 6.61 -3.83
N THR A 23 34.13 6.19 -4.13
CA THR A 23 34.47 4.83 -4.51
C THR A 23 34.54 3.97 -3.25
N GLY A 24 33.53 3.12 -3.00
CA GLY A 24 33.52 2.20 -1.86
C GLY A 24 32.20 1.46 -1.72
N VAL A 25 32.21 0.42 -0.88
CA VAL A 25 31.03 -0.44 -0.59
C VAL A 25 29.79 0.39 -0.18
N GLY A 26 30.02 1.51 0.51
CA GLY A 26 28.92 2.42 0.88
C GLY A 26 28.24 3.10 -0.31
N ALA A 27 28.99 3.48 -1.33
CA ALA A 27 28.44 4.08 -2.55
C ALA A 27 27.64 3.06 -3.37
N GLU A 28 28.07 1.80 -3.41
CA GLU A 28 27.34 0.72 -4.08
C GLU A 28 26.03 0.37 -3.37
N ILE A 29 26.04 0.36 -2.03
CA ILE A 29 24.80 0.18 -1.23
C ILE A 29 23.83 1.32 -1.48
N LEU A 30 24.29 2.55 -1.47
CA LEU A 30 23.46 3.72 -1.76
C LEU A 30 22.89 3.71 -3.17
N ALA A 31 23.70 3.29 -4.15
CA ALA A 31 23.25 3.11 -5.52
C ALA A 31 22.19 2.00 -5.65
N GLY A 32 22.31 0.93 -4.87
CA GLY A 32 21.31 -0.14 -4.80
C GLY A 32 19.99 0.26 -4.11
N LEU A 33 20.04 1.23 -3.18
CA LEU A 33 18.85 1.78 -2.52
C LEU A 33 18.11 2.81 -3.39
N SER A 34 18.76 3.35 -4.42
CA SER A 34 18.19 4.35 -5.31
C SER A 34 17.22 3.72 -6.31
N GLN A 35 15.97 4.16 -6.33
CA GLN A 35 14.92 3.64 -7.22
C GLN A 35 15.25 3.78 -8.71
N ASN A 36 16.04 4.79 -9.09
CA ASN A 36 16.42 5.03 -10.47
C ASN A 36 17.34 3.94 -11.05
N ASN A 37 18.00 3.17 -10.19
CA ASN A 37 18.92 2.11 -10.59
C ASN A 37 18.27 0.72 -10.60
N TRP A 38 17.04 0.59 -10.12
CA TRP A 38 16.32 -0.67 -10.12
C TRP A 38 15.86 -1.04 -11.52
N CYS A 39 15.85 -2.30 -11.84
CA CYS A 39 15.53 -2.82 -13.19
C CYS A 39 16.48 -2.31 -14.29
N ASN A 40 17.71 -1.88 -13.96
CA ASN A 40 18.68 -1.49 -14.97
C ASN A 40 19.37 -2.75 -15.56
N PRO A 41 19.23 -3.03 -16.87
CA PRO A 41 19.80 -4.22 -17.49
C PRO A 41 21.34 -4.24 -17.46
N SER A 42 21.98 -3.09 -17.28
CA SER A 42 23.45 -2.98 -17.22
C SER A 42 24.06 -3.40 -15.88
N LYS A 43 23.26 -3.40 -14.78
CA LYS A 43 23.75 -3.75 -13.44
C LYS A 43 22.64 -4.45 -12.63
N PRO A 44 22.44 -5.76 -12.84
CA PRO A 44 21.34 -6.51 -12.21
C PRO A 44 21.47 -6.61 -10.68
N ILE A 45 22.67 -6.36 -10.13
CA ILE A 45 22.93 -6.44 -8.69
C ILE A 45 22.12 -5.38 -7.90
N TYR A 46 21.76 -4.25 -8.54
CA TYR A 46 20.95 -3.22 -7.91
C TYR A 46 19.46 -3.60 -7.78
N SER A 47 19.03 -4.66 -8.46
CA SER A 47 17.68 -5.23 -8.31
C SER A 47 17.44 -5.84 -6.92
N ILE A 48 18.49 -6.07 -6.11
CA ILE A 48 18.37 -6.46 -4.71
C ILE A 48 17.59 -5.38 -3.93
N GLY A 49 17.82 -4.10 -4.22
CA GLY A 49 17.07 -3.00 -3.61
C GLY A 49 15.57 -3.08 -3.87
N LEU A 50 15.18 -3.49 -5.06
CA LEU A 50 13.77 -3.73 -5.41
C LEU A 50 13.16 -4.87 -4.59
N LEU A 51 13.89 -5.97 -4.39
CA LEU A 51 13.43 -7.09 -3.57
C LEU A 51 13.22 -6.67 -2.12
N VAL A 52 14.17 -5.93 -1.55
CA VAL A 52 14.04 -5.36 -0.20
C VAL A 52 12.85 -4.42 -0.12
N TYR A 53 12.61 -3.62 -1.14
CA TYR A 53 11.45 -2.71 -1.21
C TYR A 53 10.12 -3.48 -1.20
N ILE A 54 10.01 -4.55 -1.98
CA ILE A 54 8.81 -5.41 -1.99
C ILE A 54 8.56 -6.01 -0.60
N LEU A 55 9.61 -6.55 0.04
CA LEU A 55 9.50 -7.09 1.40
C LEU A 55 9.04 -6.03 2.40
N MET A 56 9.58 -4.82 2.29
CA MET A 56 9.15 -3.68 3.12
C MET A 56 7.69 -3.31 2.89
N ILE A 57 7.21 -3.30 1.66
CA ILE A 57 5.78 -3.04 1.37
C ILE A 57 4.89 -4.06 2.08
N VAL A 58 5.20 -5.34 1.94
CA VAL A 58 4.42 -6.42 2.58
C VAL A 58 4.47 -6.27 4.11
N PHE A 59 5.67 -6.09 4.66
CA PHE A 59 5.86 -5.92 6.11
C PHE A 59 5.02 -4.75 6.64
N PHE A 60 5.11 -3.58 6.03
CA PHE A 60 4.34 -2.41 6.45
C PHE A 60 2.84 -2.55 6.23
N ALA A 61 2.40 -3.26 5.20
CA ALA A 61 0.98 -3.53 4.98
C ALA A 61 0.40 -4.34 6.16
N TYR A 62 1.06 -5.42 6.56
CA TYR A 62 0.64 -6.22 7.72
C TYR A 62 0.76 -5.45 9.03
N PHE A 63 1.87 -4.76 9.24
CA PHE A 63 2.13 -3.97 10.45
C PHE A 63 1.07 -2.89 10.65
N TYR A 64 0.82 -2.09 9.62
CA TYR A 64 -0.17 -1.01 9.68
C TYR A 64 -1.59 -1.54 9.91
N THR A 65 -1.96 -2.61 9.24
CA THR A 65 -3.28 -3.23 9.41
C THR A 65 -3.45 -3.80 10.81
N SER A 66 -2.41 -4.42 11.38
CA SER A 66 -2.44 -4.96 12.75
C SER A 66 -2.64 -3.88 13.81
N ILE A 67 -2.13 -2.68 13.59
CA ILE A 67 -2.33 -1.54 14.51
C ILE A 67 -3.69 -0.89 14.31
N THR A 68 -4.10 -0.70 13.06
CA THR A 68 -5.32 0.06 12.73
C THR A 68 -6.59 -0.77 12.97
N PHE A 69 -6.52 -2.07 12.78
CA PHE A 69 -7.64 -2.99 12.88
C PHE A 69 -7.46 -3.94 14.06
N ASN A 70 -8.30 -3.78 15.08
CA ASN A 70 -8.36 -4.69 16.22
C ASN A 70 -9.63 -5.57 16.11
N PRO A 71 -9.51 -6.80 15.57
CA PRO A 71 -10.68 -7.67 15.37
C PRO A 71 -11.40 -8.03 16.66
N LEU A 72 -10.67 -8.08 17.79
CA LEU A 72 -11.26 -8.38 19.08
C LEU A 72 -12.17 -7.25 19.56
N GLU A 73 -11.73 -6.02 19.43
CA GLU A 73 -12.50 -4.83 19.80
C GLU A 73 -13.75 -4.68 18.94
N ILE A 74 -13.60 -4.87 17.63
CA ILE A 74 -14.72 -4.81 16.68
C ILE A 74 -15.76 -5.89 17.00
N SER A 75 -15.33 -7.12 17.24
CA SER A 75 -16.20 -8.22 17.59
C SER A 75 -16.96 -7.96 18.91
N ASN A 76 -16.28 -7.37 19.90
CA ASN A 76 -16.91 -7.01 21.17
C ASN A 76 -17.91 -5.86 21.01
N ASN A 77 -17.61 -4.87 20.18
CA ASN A 77 -18.52 -3.76 19.89
C ASN A 77 -19.75 -4.25 19.12
N MET A 78 -19.59 -5.13 18.14
CA MET A 78 -20.70 -5.79 17.46
C MET A 78 -21.60 -6.55 18.44
N LYS A 79 -21.00 -7.35 19.35
CA LYS A 79 -21.75 -8.07 20.37
C LYS A 79 -22.56 -7.15 21.29
N LYS A 80 -21.97 -6.01 21.72
CA LYS A 80 -22.65 -5.01 22.55
C LYS A 80 -23.83 -4.33 21.85
N GLN A 81 -23.73 -4.18 20.52
CA GLN A 81 -24.78 -3.58 19.69
C GLN A 81 -25.81 -4.59 19.17
N GLY A 82 -25.72 -5.85 19.61
CA GLY A 82 -26.63 -6.92 19.15
C GLY A 82 -26.35 -7.41 17.73
N GLY A 83 -25.26 -6.95 17.11
CA GLY A 83 -24.84 -7.40 15.78
C GLY A 83 -24.24 -8.79 15.83
N PHE A 84 -24.51 -9.60 14.80
CA PHE A 84 -23.92 -10.93 14.65
C PHE A 84 -23.66 -11.23 13.16
N ILE A 85 -22.68 -12.09 12.91
CA ILE A 85 -22.43 -12.62 11.58
C ILE A 85 -23.25 -13.92 11.42
N PRO A 86 -24.13 -14.06 10.40
CA PRO A 86 -24.89 -15.27 10.20
C PRO A 86 -23.99 -16.50 10.15
N GLY A 87 -24.31 -17.52 10.97
CA GLY A 87 -23.53 -18.76 11.03
C GLY A 87 -22.33 -18.76 11.98
N ILE A 88 -21.99 -17.62 12.63
CA ILE A 88 -20.86 -17.51 13.55
C ILE A 88 -21.34 -17.00 14.92
N ARG A 89 -20.92 -17.68 15.99
CA ARG A 89 -21.26 -17.23 17.35
C ARG A 89 -20.61 -15.88 17.66
N PRO A 90 -21.36 -14.90 18.23
CA PRO A 90 -20.79 -13.60 18.61
C PRO A 90 -19.71 -13.77 19.69
N GLY A 91 -18.64 -12.98 19.57
CA GLY A 91 -17.50 -12.98 20.49
C GLY A 91 -16.22 -13.54 19.85
N LYS A 92 -15.50 -14.38 20.57
CA LYS A 92 -14.19 -14.92 20.14
C LYS A 92 -14.19 -15.58 18.74
N PRO A 93 -15.17 -16.44 18.39
CA PRO A 93 -15.23 -17.01 17.03
C PRO A 93 -15.39 -15.95 15.93
N THR A 94 -16.12 -14.88 16.19
CA THR A 94 -16.27 -13.75 15.26
C THR A 94 -14.94 -13.01 15.06
N SER A 95 -14.20 -12.78 16.14
CA SER A 95 -12.88 -12.17 16.08
C SER A 95 -11.87 -13.01 15.28
N GLU A 96 -11.85 -14.32 15.49
CA GLU A 96 -10.98 -15.24 14.74
C GLU A 96 -11.33 -15.26 13.24
N TYR A 97 -12.61 -15.29 12.91
CA TYR A 97 -13.09 -15.20 11.54
C TYR A 97 -12.68 -13.88 10.86
N MET A 98 -12.88 -12.75 11.56
CA MET A 98 -12.46 -11.44 11.05
C MET A 98 -10.96 -11.36 10.85
N THR A 99 -10.15 -11.89 11.78
CA THR A 99 -8.69 -11.95 11.62
C THR A 99 -8.28 -12.73 10.38
N LYS A 100 -8.95 -13.85 10.13
CA LYS A 100 -8.68 -14.69 8.96
C LYS A 100 -8.99 -13.94 7.65
N ILE A 101 -10.16 -13.30 7.57
CA ILE A 101 -10.54 -12.49 6.41
C ILE A 101 -9.55 -11.33 6.22
N LEU A 102 -9.21 -10.64 7.30
CA LEU A 102 -8.28 -9.53 7.26
C LEU A 102 -6.94 -9.92 6.65
N ASN A 103 -6.38 -11.05 7.08
CA ASN A 103 -5.11 -11.56 6.54
C ASN A 103 -5.19 -11.82 5.03
N TYR A 104 -6.28 -12.39 4.54
CA TYR A 104 -6.46 -12.59 3.09
C TYR A 104 -6.59 -11.27 2.33
N VAL A 105 -7.38 -10.33 2.86
CA VAL A 105 -7.58 -9.02 2.23
C VAL A 105 -6.27 -8.23 2.19
N VAL A 106 -5.50 -8.25 3.28
CA VAL A 106 -4.18 -7.57 3.35
C VAL A 106 -3.21 -8.19 2.36
N PHE A 107 -3.19 -9.51 2.23
CA PHE A 107 -2.32 -10.19 1.28
C PHE A 107 -2.64 -9.81 -0.17
N ILE A 108 -3.93 -9.85 -0.55
CA ILE A 108 -4.38 -9.44 -1.88
C ILE A 108 -4.08 -7.95 -2.12
N GLY A 109 -4.35 -7.11 -1.12
CA GLY A 109 -4.05 -5.68 -1.17
C GLY A 109 -2.55 -5.39 -1.33
N ALA A 110 -1.69 -6.13 -0.63
CA ALA A 110 -0.23 -6.01 -0.75
C ALA A 110 0.25 -6.35 -2.16
N ILE A 111 -0.29 -7.40 -2.78
CA ILE A 111 0.01 -7.76 -4.18
C ILE A 111 -0.42 -6.63 -5.12
N GLY A 112 -1.62 -6.09 -4.93
CA GLY A 112 -2.10 -4.95 -5.72
C GLY A 112 -1.20 -3.71 -5.59
N LEU A 113 -0.76 -3.39 -4.37
CA LEU A 113 0.19 -2.30 -4.11
C LEU A 113 1.53 -2.53 -4.81
N ILE A 114 2.07 -3.75 -4.77
CA ILE A 114 3.30 -4.11 -5.47
C ILE A 114 3.14 -3.89 -6.98
N CYS A 115 2.06 -4.38 -7.57
CA CYS A 115 1.79 -4.21 -9.01
C CYS A 115 1.78 -2.72 -9.40
N VAL A 116 1.07 -1.88 -8.67
CA VAL A 116 0.97 -0.44 -8.98
C VAL A 116 2.31 0.28 -8.77
N THR A 117 3.06 -0.05 -7.73
CA THR A 117 4.37 0.58 -7.47
C THR A 117 5.46 0.13 -8.44
N MET A 118 5.34 -1.08 -9.02
CA MET A 118 6.25 -1.59 -10.03
C MET A 118 6.17 -0.81 -11.36
N VAL A 119 5.00 -0.31 -11.74
CA VAL A 119 4.80 0.39 -13.01
C VAL A 119 5.81 1.54 -13.20
N PRO A 120 5.88 2.57 -12.34
CA PRO A 120 6.85 3.66 -12.52
C PRO A 120 8.30 3.20 -12.41
N ILE A 121 8.60 2.17 -11.61
CA ILE A 121 9.96 1.63 -11.47
C ILE A 121 10.44 1.00 -12.78
N ILE A 122 9.58 0.23 -13.44
CA ILE A 122 9.88 -0.38 -14.75
C ILE A 122 10.05 0.70 -15.81
N PHE A 123 9.18 1.71 -15.83
CA PHE A 123 9.30 2.80 -16.79
C PHE A 123 10.60 3.60 -16.62
N ASN A 124 11.01 3.87 -15.40
CA ASN A 124 12.27 4.57 -15.13
C ASN A 124 13.50 3.70 -15.43
N GLY A 125 13.46 2.41 -15.08
CA GLY A 125 14.60 1.51 -15.23
C GLY A 125 14.85 1.07 -16.68
N VAL A 126 13.80 0.63 -17.37
CA VAL A 126 13.89 0.07 -18.74
C VAL A 126 13.88 1.16 -19.79
N PHE A 127 12.93 2.09 -19.70
CA PHE A 127 12.73 3.14 -20.71
C PHE A 127 13.52 4.42 -20.42
N LYS A 128 14.22 4.52 -19.27
CA LYS A 128 14.94 5.73 -18.83
C LYS A 128 14.05 6.99 -18.90
N ALA A 129 12.74 6.80 -18.83
CA ALA A 129 11.80 7.89 -18.78
C ALA A 129 11.82 8.47 -17.36
N SER A 130 12.14 9.74 -17.19
CA SER A 130 12.09 10.43 -15.92
C SER A 130 10.63 10.67 -15.49
N VAL A 131 9.92 9.58 -15.13
CA VAL A 131 8.56 9.67 -14.63
C VAL A 131 8.62 10.13 -13.19
N SER A 132 8.26 11.38 -12.96
CA SER A 132 8.25 12.02 -11.63
C SER A 132 7.09 11.55 -10.74
N PHE A 133 6.13 10.80 -11.28
CA PHE A 133 5.00 10.29 -10.51
C PHE A 133 5.39 9.01 -9.77
N GLY A 134 5.41 9.08 -8.44
CA GLY A 134 5.55 7.89 -7.60
C GLY A 134 4.28 7.02 -7.68
N GLY A 135 4.43 5.69 -7.56
CA GLY A 135 3.29 4.75 -7.55
C GLY A 135 2.22 5.11 -6.52
N THR A 136 2.61 5.73 -5.41
CA THR A 136 1.72 6.23 -4.36
C THR A 136 0.77 7.32 -4.86
N SER A 137 1.24 8.22 -5.73
CA SER A 137 0.41 9.28 -6.30
C SER A 137 -0.70 8.72 -7.19
N ILE A 138 -0.40 7.67 -7.95
CA ILE A 138 -1.40 6.97 -8.78
C ILE A 138 -2.48 6.35 -7.89
N ILE A 139 -2.10 5.70 -6.79
CA ILE A 139 -3.04 5.09 -5.84
C ILE A 139 -3.96 6.14 -5.23
N ILE A 140 -3.43 7.30 -4.85
CA ILE A 140 -4.22 8.39 -4.28
C ILE A 140 -5.23 8.90 -5.29
N VAL A 141 -4.82 9.15 -6.54
CA VAL A 141 -5.72 9.64 -7.60
C VAL A 141 -6.84 8.64 -7.87
N VAL A 142 -6.50 7.35 -8.05
CA VAL A 142 -7.49 6.29 -8.28
C VAL A 142 -8.43 6.15 -7.09
N GLY A 143 -7.90 6.21 -5.86
CA GLY A 143 -8.70 6.14 -4.64
C GLY A 143 -9.73 7.26 -4.56
N VAL A 144 -9.32 8.50 -4.81
CA VAL A 144 -10.23 9.67 -4.83
C VAL A 144 -11.30 9.54 -5.91
N VAL A 145 -10.93 9.08 -7.11
CA VAL A 145 -11.91 8.88 -8.21
C VAL A 145 -12.94 7.83 -7.82
N ILE A 146 -12.53 6.68 -7.28
CA ILE A 146 -13.45 5.61 -6.86
C ILE A 146 -14.37 6.09 -5.74
N GLU A 147 -13.84 6.82 -4.76
CA GLU A 147 -14.63 7.35 -3.65
C GLU A 147 -15.67 8.38 -4.15
N THR A 148 -15.26 9.25 -5.08
CA THR A 148 -16.17 10.23 -5.69
C THR A 148 -17.31 9.54 -6.46
N ILE A 149 -17.00 8.50 -7.24
CA ILE A 149 -18.02 7.72 -7.95
C ILE A 149 -19.00 7.07 -6.97
N LYS A 150 -18.50 6.45 -5.90
CA LYS A 150 -19.35 5.85 -4.85
C LYS A 150 -20.25 6.86 -4.17
N GLN A 151 -19.74 8.06 -3.89
CA GLN A 151 -20.56 9.12 -3.30
C GLN A 151 -21.65 9.58 -4.25
N ILE A 152 -21.36 9.76 -5.54
CA ILE A 152 -22.36 10.11 -6.56
C ILE A 152 -23.42 9.02 -6.64
N GLU A 153 -23.03 7.75 -6.71
CA GLU A 153 -23.95 6.61 -6.75
C GLU A 153 -24.86 6.57 -5.51
N SER A 154 -24.30 6.76 -4.32
CA SER A 154 -25.05 6.85 -3.08
C SER A 154 -26.08 7.98 -3.08
N HIS A 155 -25.70 9.16 -3.56
CA HIS A 155 -26.63 10.28 -3.69
C HIS A 155 -27.74 10.04 -4.73
N MET A 156 -27.44 9.34 -5.82
CA MET A 156 -28.43 8.98 -6.83
C MET A 156 -29.44 7.96 -6.29
N LEU A 157 -29.00 6.97 -5.53
CA LEU A 157 -29.88 5.96 -4.91
C LEU A 157 -30.85 6.61 -3.92
N VAL A 158 -30.39 7.52 -3.08
CA VAL A 158 -31.25 8.24 -2.11
C VAL A 158 -32.31 9.09 -2.81
N ARG A 159 -32.02 9.64 -3.99
CA ARG A 159 -32.93 10.46 -4.76
C ARG A 159 -34.05 9.63 -5.41
N ASN A 160 -33.73 8.41 -5.86
CA ASN A 160 -34.74 7.50 -6.42
C ASN A 160 -35.75 7.00 -5.38
N TYR A 161 -35.32 6.85 -4.11
CA TYR A 161 -36.22 6.41 -3.02
C TYR A 161 -37.27 7.47 -2.64
N LYS A 162 -36.98 8.77 -2.82
CA LYS A 162 -37.95 9.84 -2.54
C LYS A 162 -39.06 9.94 -3.60
N GLY A 163 -38.84 9.43 -4.79
CA GLY A 163 -39.86 9.38 -5.84
C GLY A 163 -40.95 8.34 -5.64
N PHE A 164 -40.71 7.33 -4.80
CA PHE A 164 -41.67 6.24 -4.54
C PHE A 164 -42.59 6.48 -3.32
N LEU A 165 -42.35 7.53 -2.54
CA LEU A 165 -43.11 7.86 -1.33
C LEU A 165 -44.09 9.06 -1.53
N ASN A 166 -44.20 9.57 -2.73
CA ASN A 166 -45.06 10.74 -3.08
C ASN A 166 -46.21 10.41 -4.05
N ASP A 167 -46.73 9.16 -4.03
CA ASP A 167 -48.00 8.77 -4.60
C ASP A 167 -48.99 8.35 -3.52
#